data_0d3bf64f5b203b60d3ec539767c02955
#
_entry.id   0d3bf64f5b203b60d3ec539767c02955
#
_cell.length_a   1.000
_cell.length_b   1.000
_cell.length_c   1.000
_cell.angle_alpha   90.00
_cell.angle_beta   90.00
_cell.angle_gamma   90.00
#
_symmetry.space_group_name_H-M   'P 1'
#
loop_
_entity.id
_entity.type
_entity.pdbx_description
1 polymer ?
#
loop_
_entity_poly.entity_id
_entity_poly.type
_entity_poly.pdbx_seq_one_letter_code
_entity_poly.pdbx_strand_id
1 'polypeptide(L)'
;FIDIHMHIESSMMTPGPFGSCLAGYGVTTIVSEPHEIANVKGMRGILEMISAAKDTPIDIYYGIPSSVPSTSKELETTGGVIDFQAMKHLLEEKDVVCVGEIMNYRQIIKENHLEISRFLDYLRREKPGYVIEGHCPSLTGLDLAKFLYLGINGDHTEHTLEEVRQRIENGMFFELQDKMLKEEIISYIKENNLFEYVSFVTDDTM
;
A
#
# COMPACT_ATOMS: atom_id res chain seq x y z
N PHE A 1 6.89 -8.88 -15.52
CA PHE A 1 7.15 -7.97 -14.37
C PHE A 1 6.01 -8.09 -13.37
N ILE A 2 6.32 -7.79 -12.10
CA ILE A 2 5.35 -7.70 -11.01
C ILE A 2 5.43 -6.28 -10.46
N ASP A 3 4.29 -5.59 -10.34
CA ASP A 3 4.17 -4.30 -9.69
C ASP A 3 3.36 -4.49 -8.39
N ILE A 4 3.98 -4.22 -7.25
CA ILE A 4 3.39 -4.54 -5.96
C ILE A 4 2.66 -3.37 -5.30
N HIS A 5 2.69 -2.19 -5.91
CA HIS A 5 1.93 -1.03 -5.44
C HIS A 5 1.54 -0.10 -6.59
N MET A 6 0.24 -0.01 -6.85
CA MET A 6 -0.30 0.91 -7.84
C MET A 6 -1.81 1.12 -7.65
N HIS A 7 -2.34 2.15 -8.32
CA HIS A 7 -3.77 2.49 -8.31
C HIS A 7 -4.36 2.38 -9.71
N ILE A 8 -5.23 1.37 -9.93
CA ILE A 8 -5.90 1.19 -11.23
C ILE A 8 -6.74 2.41 -11.58
N GLU A 9 -7.37 3.00 -10.58
CA GLU A 9 -8.30 4.12 -10.70
C GLU A 9 -7.62 5.38 -11.27
N SER A 10 -6.35 5.62 -10.94
CA SER A 10 -5.56 6.74 -11.46
C SER A 10 -5.44 6.71 -12.99
N SER A 11 -5.50 5.51 -13.60
CA SER A 11 -5.56 5.35 -15.06
C SER A 11 -6.91 5.70 -15.67
N MET A 12 -7.95 5.92 -14.88
CA MET A 12 -9.36 6.06 -15.29
C MET A 12 -9.90 4.85 -16.07
N MET A 13 -9.28 3.69 -15.93
CA MET A 13 -9.72 2.42 -16.52
C MET A 13 -10.36 1.50 -15.47
N THR A 14 -11.13 0.54 -15.95
CA THR A 14 -11.52 -0.61 -15.12
C THR A 14 -10.48 -1.72 -15.23
N PRO A 15 -10.44 -2.69 -14.29
CA PRO A 15 -9.42 -3.76 -14.26
C PRO A 15 -9.23 -4.52 -15.58
N GLY A 16 -10.29 -4.82 -16.31
CA GLY A 16 -10.21 -5.57 -17.57
C GLY A 16 -9.38 -4.90 -18.67
N PRO A 17 -9.75 -3.70 -19.15
CA PRO A 17 -8.95 -2.94 -20.12
C PRO A 17 -7.55 -2.62 -19.60
N PHE A 18 -7.40 -2.27 -18.33
CA PHE A 18 -6.12 -1.96 -17.70
C PHE A 18 -5.18 -3.18 -17.75
N GLY A 19 -5.63 -4.34 -17.27
CA GLY A 19 -4.83 -5.56 -17.30
C GLY A 19 -4.45 -6.00 -18.71
N SER A 20 -5.34 -5.79 -19.70
CA SER A 20 -5.02 -6.06 -21.11
C SER A 20 -3.93 -5.14 -21.64
N CYS A 21 -3.92 -3.87 -21.23
CA CYS A 21 -2.87 -2.93 -21.57
C CYS A 21 -1.53 -3.36 -20.96
N LEU A 22 -1.49 -3.63 -19.68
CA LEU A 22 -0.28 -4.02 -18.94
C LEU A 22 0.34 -5.32 -19.46
N ALA A 23 -0.46 -6.30 -19.85
CA ALA A 23 0.02 -7.54 -20.46
C ALA A 23 0.87 -7.28 -21.71
N GLY A 24 0.50 -6.26 -22.51
CA GLY A 24 1.26 -5.83 -23.68
C GLY A 24 2.66 -5.29 -23.35
N TYR A 25 2.89 -4.82 -22.14
CA TYR A 25 4.18 -4.35 -21.63
C TYR A 25 4.93 -5.41 -20.80
N GLY A 26 4.41 -6.62 -20.70
CA GLY A 26 5.06 -7.72 -19.98
C GLY A 26 4.86 -7.68 -18.47
N VAL A 27 3.92 -6.89 -17.97
CA VAL A 27 3.46 -6.97 -16.57
C VAL A 27 2.49 -8.12 -16.47
N THR A 28 2.72 -9.04 -15.56
CA THR A 28 1.94 -10.27 -15.39
C THR A 28 1.13 -10.28 -14.09
N THR A 29 1.53 -9.47 -13.13
CA THR A 29 0.92 -9.42 -11.81
C THR A 29 0.98 -8.01 -11.26
N ILE A 30 -0.09 -7.56 -10.63
CA ILE A 30 -0.13 -6.30 -9.88
C ILE A 30 -0.78 -6.48 -8.52
N VAL A 31 -0.39 -5.63 -7.56
CA VAL A 31 -1.13 -5.41 -6.32
C VAL A 31 -1.67 -3.99 -6.36
N SER A 32 -2.98 -3.85 -6.43
CA SER A 32 -3.65 -2.55 -6.49
C SER A 32 -4.17 -2.13 -5.13
N GLU A 33 -4.02 -0.84 -4.82
CA GLU A 33 -4.59 -0.21 -3.62
C GLU A 33 -5.86 0.57 -4.01
N PRO A 34 -7.07 0.04 -3.73
CA PRO A 34 -8.32 0.57 -4.28
C PRO A 34 -8.97 1.63 -3.37
N HIS A 35 -8.20 2.56 -2.80
CA HIS A 35 -8.76 3.54 -1.86
C HIS A 35 -9.61 4.62 -2.53
N GLU A 36 -9.38 4.95 -3.79
CA GLU A 36 -10.16 5.94 -4.52
C GLU A 36 -11.60 5.45 -4.70
N ILE A 37 -11.79 4.23 -5.19
CA ILE A 37 -13.14 3.67 -5.31
C ILE A 37 -13.76 3.43 -3.94
N ALA A 38 -12.96 3.10 -2.94
CA ALA A 38 -13.43 2.97 -1.56
C ALA A 38 -13.91 4.31 -0.99
N ASN A 39 -13.25 5.42 -1.29
CA ASN A 39 -13.72 6.77 -0.93
C ASN A 39 -15.07 7.12 -1.57
N VAL A 40 -15.38 6.56 -2.74
CA VAL A 40 -16.65 6.82 -3.44
C VAL A 40 -17.76 5.86 -3.00
N LYS A 41 -17.47 4.57 -2.92
CA LYS A 41 -18.48 3.50 -2.80
C LYS A 41 -18.25 2.56 -1.58
N GLY A 42 -17.25 2.84 -0.74
CA GLY A 42 -16.90 2.00 0.39
C GLY A 42 -16.47 0.57 -0.04
N MET A 43 -16.66 -0.38 0.83
CA MET A 43 -16.35 -1.79 0.60
C MET A 43 -17.00 -2.35 -0.68
N ARG A 44 -18.19 -1.89 -1.03
CA ARG A 44 -18.87 -2.31 -2.26
C ARG A 44 -18.03 -2.00 -3.51
N GLY A 45 -17.40 -0.82 -3.57
CA GLY A 45 -16.54 -0.43 -4.68
C GLY A 45 -15.35 -1.37 -4.84
N ILE A 46 -14.72 -1.74 -3.74
CA ILE A 46 -13.60 -2.70 -3.72
C ILE A 46 -14.04 -4.06 -4.26
N LEU A 47 -15.15 -4.61 -3.78
CA LEU A 47 -15.68 -5.89 -4.25
C LEU A 47 -16.07 -5.86 -5.73
N GLU A 48 -16.57 -4.72 -6.23
CA GLU A 48 -16.83 -4.52 -7.66
C GLU A 48 -15.51 -4.54 -8.48
N MET A 49 -14.42 -3.93 -7.99
CA MET A 49 -13.10 -3.98 -8.62
C MET A 49 -12.54 -5.41 -8.64
N ILE A 50 -12.57 -6.13 -7.52
CA ILE A 50 -12.15 -7.54 -7.43
C ILE A 50 -12.96 -8.39 -8.41
N SER A 51 -14.27 -8.18 -8.49
CA SER A 51 -15.12 -8.91 -9.44
C SER A 51 -14.79 -8.60 -10.90
N ALA A 52 -14.48 -7.35 -11.23
CA ALA A 52 -14.14 -6.92 -12.58
C ALA A 52 -12.74 -7.40 -13.04
N ALA A 53 -11.89 -7.82 -12.11
CA ALA A 53 -10.55 -8.32 -12.39
C ALA A 53 -10.50 -9.81 -12.80
N LYS A 54 -11.60 -10.57 -12.62
CA LYS A 54 -11.59 -12.04 -12.77
C LYS A 54 -11.22 -12.55 -14.17
N ASP A 55 -11.53 -11.79 -15.21
CA ASP A 55 -11.32 -12.16 -16.60
C ASP A 55 -10.17 -11.39 -17.25
N THR A 56 -9.22 -10.89 -16.45
CA THR A 56 -8.04 -10.16 -16.95
C THR A 56 -6.94 -11.15 -17.39
N PRO A 57 -6.09 -10.76 -18.36
CA PRO A 57 -4.97 -11.59 -18.80
C PRO A 57 -3.77 -11.58 -17.84
N ILE A 58 -3.85 -10.83 -16.73
CA ILE A 58 -2.85 -10.74 -15.67
C ILE A 58 -3.48 -11.05 -14.32
N ASP A 59 -2.67 -11.42 -13.34
CA ASP A 59 -3.13 -11.56 -11.96
C ASP A 59 -3.24 -10.19 -11.30
N ILE A 60 -4.42 -9.88 -10.76
CA ILE A 60 -4.67 -8.64 -10.01
C ILE A 60 -5.03 -8.99 -8.57
N TYR A 61 -4.15 -8.61 -7.66
CA TYR A 61 -4.37 -8.67 -6.22
C TYR A 61 -4.66 -7.28 -5.67
N TYR A 62 -5.14 -7.23 -4.41
CA TYR A 62 -5.56 -5.99 -3.78
C TYR A 62 -5.00 -5.86 -2.37
N GLY A 63 -4.68 -4.61 -2.00
CA GLY A 63 -4.50 -4.21 -0.61
C GLY A 63 -5.85 -3.87 0.06
N ILE A 64 -5.93 -4.04 1.37
CA ILE A 64 -7.06 -3.52 2.16
C ILE A 64 -6.85 -2.02 2.33
N PRO A 65 -7.68 -1.14 1.75
CA PRO A 65 -7.51 0.31 1.88
C PRO A 65 -7.88 0.75 3.31
N SER A 66 -6.89 0.83 4.16
CA SER A 66 -7.05 1.08 5.59
C SER A 66 -7.32 2.54 5.95
N SER A 67 -7.06 3.45 5.02
CA SER A 67 -7.12 4.90 5.21
C SER A 67 -8.25 5.52 4.38
N VAL A 68 -9.50 5.14 4.68
CA VAL A 68 -10.73 5.66 4.04
C VAL A 68 -11.72 6.10 5.11
N PRO A 69 -11.80 7.40 5.37
CA PRO A 69 -11.05 8.52 4.80
C PRO A 69 -9.58 8.54 5.22
N SER A 70 -8.74 9.20 4.43
CA SER A 70 -7.28 9.28 4.67
C SER A 70 -6.92 10.03 5.96
N THR A 71 -7.73 10.99 6.36
CA THR A 71 -7.56 11.76 7.60
C THR A 71 -8.70 11.51 8.58
N SER A 72 -9.81 12.23 8.46
CA SER A 72 -11.01 12.04 9.29
C SER A 72 -12.29 12.45 8.55
N LYS A 73 -13.44 11.98 9.06
CA LYS A 73 -14.76 12.35 8.53
C LYS A 73 -15.09 13.83 8.66
N GLU A 74 -14.43 14.53 9.57
CA GLU A 74 -14.61 15.98 9.79
C GLU A 74 -13.84 16.81 8.76
N LEU A 75 -12.75 16.25 8.22
CA LEU A 75 -11.86 16.95 7.29
C LEU A 75 -12.11 16.56 5.84
N GLU A 76 -12.69 15.39 5.60
CA GLU A 76 -12.89 14.87 4.24
C GLU A 76 -14.36 14.54 3.97
N THR A 77 -14.82 14.92 2.77
CA THR A 77 -16.11 14.44 2.25
C THR A 77 -15.86 13.12 1.52
N THR A 78 -16.31 12.03 2.12
CA THR A 78 -16.21 10.70 1.53
C THR A 78 -17.57 10.05 1.36
N GLY A 79 -17.78 9.29 0.29
CA GLY A 79 -18.97 8.47 0.05
C GLY A 79 -18.89 7.08 0.72
N GLY A 80 -17.71 6.69 1.20
CA GLY A 80 -17.48 5.42 1.87
C GLY A 80 -16.56 5.54 3.09
N VAL A 81 -16.60 4.52 3.94
CA VAL A 81 -15.73 4.37 5.10
C VAL A 81 -15.31 2.91 5.20
N ILE A 82 -14.03 2.67 5.44
CA ILE A 82 -13.50 1.33 5.71
C ILE A 82 -13.18 1.23 7.19
N ASP A 83 -14.12 0.68 7.94
CA ASP A 83 -13.99 0.44 9.37
C ASP A 83 -13.36 -0.94 9.68
N PHE A 84 -13.19 -1.25 10.95
CA PHE A 84 -12.64 -2.53 11.41
C PHE A 84 -13.39 -3.75 10.85
N GLN A 85 -14.71 -3.70 10.74
CA GLN A 85 -15.51 -4.83 10.22
C GLN A 85 -15.35 -4.99 8.71
N ALA A 86 -15.28 -3.87 7.98
CA ALA A 86 -14.99 -3.88 6.54
C ALA A 86 -13.59 -4.45 6.25
N MET A 87 -12.56 -4.02 7.00
CA MET A 87 -11.20 -4.57 6.88
C MET A 87 -11.17 -6.07 7.17
N LYS A 88 -11.85 -6.54 8.21
CA LYS A 88 -11.95 -7.98 8.51
C LYS A 88 -12.66 -8.76 7.39
N HIS A 89 -13.69 -8.20 6.79
CA HIS A 89 -14.38 -8.85 5.68
C HIS A 89 -13.46 -8.97 4.46
N LEU A 90 -12.76 -7.90 4.11
CA LEU A 90 -11.81 -7.88 2.99
C LEU A 90 -10.64 -8.85 3.21
N LEU A 91 -10.22 -9.07 4.45
CA LEU A 91 -9.16 -10.04 4.79
C LEU A 91 -9.51 -11.49 4.43
N GLU A 92 -10.78 -11.81 4.25
CA GLU A 92 -11.25 -13.16 3.85
C GLU A 92 -11.36 -13.30 2.32
N GLU A 93 -11.23 -12.21 1.56
CA GLU A 93 -11.21 -12.27 0.10
C GLU A 93 -9.87 -12.84 -0.39
N LYS A 94 -9.95 -13.86 -1.27
CA LYS A 94 -8.76 -14.61 -1.74
C LYS A 94 -7.76 -13.76 -2.55
N ASP A 95 -8.26 -12.72 -3.20
CA ASP A 95 -7.47 -11.83 -4.04
C ASP A 95 -6.94 -10.60 -3.26
N VAL A 96 -7.17 -10.56 -1.93
CA VAL A 96 -6.63 -9.57 -1.01
C VAL A 96 -5.41 -10.15 -0.30
N VAL A 97 -4.24 -9.52 -0.47
CA VAL A 97 -2.94 -10.09 -0.08
C VAL A 97 -2.17 -9.28 0.97
N CYS A 98 -2.55 -8.03 1.19
CA CYS A 98 -1.90 -7.15 2.16
C CYS A 98 -2.89 -6.16 2.78
N VAL A 99 -2.47 -5.46 3.82
CA VAL A 99 -3.07 -4.17 4.17
C VAL A 99 -2.39 -3.14 3.29
N GLY A 100 -3.18 -2.38 2.55
CA GLY A 100 -2.68 -1.31 1.72
C GLY A 100 -2.16 -0.12 2.54
N GLU A 101 -1.73 0.90 1.87
CA GLU A 101 -1.00 2.01 2.45
C GLU A 101 -1.68 2.67 3.67
N ILE A 102 -0.93 2.83 4.74
CA ILE A 102 -1.39 3.52 5.94
C ILE A 102 -1.02 5.00 5.85
N MET A 103 -1.92 5.82 5.30
CA MET A 103 -1.72 7.26 5.10
C MET A 103 -1.84 8.07 6.40
N ASN A 104 -2.56 7.57 7.39
CA ASN A 104 -2.76 8.25 8.67
C ASN A 104 -1.57 8.05 9.65
N TYR A 105 -0.35 8.05 9.13
CA TYR A 105 0.86 7.68 9.86
C TYR A 105 1.16 8.59 11.06
N ARG A 106 0.83 9.89 11.00
CA ARG A 106 1.08 10.82 12.11
C ARG A 106 0.16 10.61 13.29
N GLN A 107 -1.06 10.18 13.04
CA GLN A 107 -2.03 9.93 14.08
C GLN A 107 -1.83 8.56 14.72
N ILE A 108 -1.59 7.53 13.90
CA ILE A 108 -1.45 6.15 14.39
C ILE A 108 -0.27 5.96 15.35
N ILE A 109 0.81 6.73 15.20
CA ILE A 109 1.96 6.68 16.14
C ILE A 109 1.70 7.40 17.47
N LYS A 110 0.62 8.18 17.56
CA LYS A 110 0.24 8.94 18.77
C LYS A 110 -0.98 8.35 19.48
N GLU A 111 -1.88 7.73 18.74
CA GLU A 111 -3.19 7.28 19.20
C GLU A 111 -3.36 5.78 18.89
N ASN A 112 -3.74 5.03 19.91
CA ASN A 112 -3.92 3.57 19.80
C ASN A 112 -5.38 3.11 19.79
N HIS A 113 -6.33 4.03 19.70
CA HIS A 113 -7.77 3.73 19.69
C HIS A 113 -8.43 3.82 18.32
N LEU A 114 -7.67 4.12 17.27
CA LEU A 114 -8.16 4.18 15.91
C LEU A 114 -8.61 2.81 15.41
N GLU A 115 -9.54 2.78 14.45
CA GLU A 115 -10.00 1.55 13.83
C GLU A 115 -8.84 0.75 13.21
N ILE A 116 -7.91 1.43 12.55
CA ILE A 116 -6.71 0.80 12.01
C ILE A 116 -5.80 0.24 13.12
N SER A 117 -5.60 0.93 14.23
CA SER A 117 -4.81 0.41 15.36
C SER A 117 -5.39 -0.89 15.92
N ARG A 118 -6.72 -0.96 16.05
CA ARG A 118 -7.44 -2.17 16.47
C ARG A 118 -7.25 -3.31 15.45
N PHE A 119 -7.25 -2.98 14.15
CA PHE A 119 -7.06 -3.96 13.10
C PHE A 119 -5.63 -4.50 13.05
N LEU A 120 -4.62 -3.66 13.22
CA LEU A 120 -3.22 -4.09 13.35
C LEU A 120 -3.00 -5.00 14.56
N ASP A 121 -3.62 -4.69 15.70
CA ASP A 121 -3.58 -5.56 16.88
C ASP A 121 -4.29 -6.90 16.65
N TYR A 122 -5.35 -6.91 15.87
CA TYR A 122 -6.03 -8.14 15.43
C TYR A 122 -5.11 -8.97 14.51
N LEU A 123 -4.50 -8.36 13.48
CA LEU A 123 -3.59 -9.05 12.55
C LEU A 123 -2.38 -9.65 13.28
N ARG A 124 -1.79 -8.92 14.21
CA ARG A 124 -0.65 -9.41 15.00
C ARG A 124 -0.98 -10.71 15.74
N ARG A 125 -2.22 -10.89 16.20
CA ARG A 125 -2.66 -12.09 16.94
C ARG A 125 -3.12 -13.21 16.02
N GLU A 126 -3.91 -12.89 15.01
CA GLU A 126 -4.64 -13.89 14.22
C GLU A 126 -3.91 -14.25 12.91
N LYS A 127 -3.14 -13.33 12.35
CA LYS A 127 -2.41 -13.50 11.08
C LYS A 127 -0.97 -12.93 11.20
N PRO A 128 -0.12 -13.46 12.11
CA PRO A 128 1.24 -12.93 12.29
C PRO A 128 2.03 -13.03 10.97
N GLY A 129 2.73 -11.96 10.62
CA GLY A 129 3.50 -11.87 9.36
C GLY A 129 2.67 -11.47 8.13
N TYR A 130 1.42 -11.05 8.30
CA TYR A 130 0.64 -10.46 7.21
C TYR A 130 1.31 -9.16 6.76
N VAL A 131 1.41 -8.95 5.43
CA VAL A 131 2.06 -7.78 4.86
C VAL A 131 1.23 -6.53 5.12
N ILE A 132 1.88 -5.47 5.58
CA ILE A 132 1.24 -4.19 5.90
C ILE A 132 2.08 -3.08 5.27
N GLU A 133 1.51 -2.42 4.28
CA GLU A 133 2.17 -1.30 3.61
C GLU A 133 1.98 0.00 4.37
N GLY A 134 2.98 0.86 4.28
CA GLY A 134 2.95 2.19 4.85
C GLY A 134 3.01 3.28 3.79
N HIS A 135 2.54 4.43 4.20
CA HIS A 135 2.68 5.69 3.48
C HIS A 135 3.14 6.73 4.50
N CYS A 136 4.45 6.84 4.70
CA CYS A 136 4.98 7.61 5.80
C CYS A 136 6.02 8.66 5.38
N PRO A 137 5.65 9.62 4.51
CA PRO A 137 6.56 10.70 4.15
C PRO A 137 7.04 11.45 5.41
N SER A 138 8.31 11.76 5.47
CA SER A 138 8.93 12.56 6.55
C SER A 138 9.04 11.88 7.93
N LEU A 139 8.63 10.63 8.12
CA LEU A 139 8.94 9.92 9.37
C LEU A 139 10.41 9.54 9.42
N THR A 140 11.07 9.89 10.53
CA THR A 140 12.48 9.55 10.79
C THR A 140 12.68 9.20 12.26
N GLY A 141 13.81 8.58 12.58
CA GLY A 141 14.25 8.32 13.94
C GLY A 141 13.20 7.56 14.76
N LEU A 142 12.88 8.10 15.95
CA LEU A 142 11.98 7.43 16.90
C LEU A 142 10.54 7.29 16.39
N ASP A 143 10.06 8.23 15.61
CA ASP A 143 8.70 8.15 15.08
C ASP A 143 8.59 7.11 13.96
N LEU A 144 9.62 6.95 13.13
CA LEU A 144 9.72 5.83 12.20
C LEU A 144 9.78 4.49 12.96
N ALA A 145 10.57 4.39 14.02
CA ALA A 145 10.65 3.19 14.83
C ALA A 145 9.30 2.82 15.48
N LYS A 146 8.51 3.79 15.94
CA LYS A 146 7.14 3.55 16.43
C LYS A 146 6.23 2.99 15.34
N PHE A 147 6.32 3.54 14.13
CA PHE A 147 5.53 3.10 12.98
C PHE A 147 5.85 1.64 12.61
N LEU A 148 7.12 1.29 12.55
CA LEU A 148 7.58 -0.09 12.36
C LEU A 148 7.13 -1.03 13.49
N TYR A 149 7.17 -0.55 14.74
CA TYR A 149 6.72 -1.34 15.89
C TYR A 149 5.23 -1.73 15.81
N LEU A 150 4.41 -0.97 15.09
CA LEU A 150 3.02 -1.34 14.80
C LEU A 150 2.89 -2.51 13.80
N GLY A 151 3.99 -2.94 13.20
CA GLY A 151 4.04 -4.06 12.24
C GLY A 151 4.02 -3.62 10.77
N ILE A 152 4.07 -2.31 10.50
CA ILE A 152 4.08 -1.75 9.16
C ILE A 152 5.49 -1.91 8.59
N ASN A 153 5.62 -2.61 7.47
CA ASN A 153 6.92 -3.10 6.99
C ASN A 153 7.25 -2.72 5.53
N GLY A 154 6.42 -1.91 4.86
CA GLY A 154 6.66 -1.33 3.54
C GLY A 154 6.55 0.20 3.53
N ASP A 155 7.15 0.87 2.58
CA ASP A 155 6.97 2.31 2.29
C ASP A 155 7.39 2.61 0.85
N HIS A 156 6.55 3.34 0.11
CA HIS A 156 6.76 3.72 -1.28
C HIS A 156 6.91 5.24 -1.47
N THR A 157 6.77 6.04 -0.41
CA THR A 157 6.77 7.50 -0.53
C THR A 157 8.13 8.06 -0.93
N GLU A 158 8.14 9.26 -1.52
CA GLU A 158 9.38 9.90 -1.97
C GLU A 158 10.29 10.28 -0.79
N HIS A 159 11.56 9.86 -0.87
CA HIS A 159 12.54 10.05 0.18
C HIS A 159 13.90 10.51 -0.34
N THR A 160 14.65 11.14 0.55
CA THR A 160 16.09 11.34 0.40
C THR A 160 16.86 10.05 0.63
N LEU A 161 18.10 9.96 0.17
CA LEU A 161 18.96 8.81 0.41
C LEU A 161 19.04 8.44 1.91
N GLU A 162 19.17 9.43 2.79
CA GLU A 162 19.25 9.20 4.24
C GLU A 162 17.95 8.58 4.81
N GLU A 163 16.80 9.01 4.33
CA GLU A 163 15.51 8.44 4.74
C GLU A 163 15.31 7.02 4.20
N VAL A 164 15.75 6.73 2.97
CA VAL A 164 15.79 5.36 2.42
C VAL A 164 16.67 4.45 3.26
N ARG A 165 17.89 4.93 3.63
CA ARG A 165 18.79 4.18 4.51
C ARG A 165 18.14 3.83 5.84
N GLN A 166 17.53 4.82 6.52
CA GLN A 166 16.86 4.59 7.80
C GLN A 166 15.75 3.54 7.70
N ARG A 167 15.00 3.48 6.61
CA ARG A 167 13.97 2.48 6.39
C ARG A 167 14.56 1.08 6.24
N ILE A 168 15.48 0.92 5.33
CA ILE A 168 16.13 -0.38 5.06
C ILE A 168 16.92 -0.88 6.28
N GLU A 169 17.69 -0.02 6.94
CA GLU A 169 18.46 -0.36 8.14
C GLU A 169 17.57 -0.77 9.33
N ASN A 170 16.33 -0.29 9.36
CA ASN A 170 15.33 -0.70 10.35
C ASN A 170 14.46 -1.90 9.90
N GLY A 171 14.78 -2.52 8.77
CA GLY A 171 14.12 -3.74 8.28
C GLY A 171 12.84 -3.50 7.48
N MET A 172 12.63 -2.30 7.00
CA MET A 172 11.51 -1.96 6.12
C MET A 172 11.81 -2.38 4.69
N PHE A 173 10.85 -2.97 4.00
CA PHE A 173 10.90 -3.16 2.56
C PHE A 173 10.63 -1.83 1.87
N PHE A 174 11.41 -1.50 0.84
CA PHE A 174 11.33 -0.19 0.22
C PHE A 174 10.90 -0.28 -1.25
N GLU A 175 9.86 0.45 -1.59
CA GLU A 175 9.22 0.44 -2.90
C GLU A 175 9.60 1.71 -3.65
N LEU A 176 10.43 1.55 -4.69
CA LEU A 176 11.02 2.63 -5.46
C LEU A 176 10.09 3.08 -6.57
N GLN A 177 9.60 4.27 -6.48
CA GLN A 177 8.94 4.97 -7.58
C GLN A 177 9.98 5.56 -8.57
N ASP A 178 9.56 5.92 -9.78
CA ASP A 178 10.39 6.51 -10.82
C ASP A 178 11.15 7.77 -10.36
N LYS A 179 10.47 8.65 -9.61
CA LYS A 179 11.04 9.88 -9.02
C LYS A 179 12.17 9.65 -8.02
N MET A 180 12.32 8.41 -7.54
CA MET A 180 13.39 7.99 -6.63
C MET A 180 14.54 7.26 -7.34
N LEU A 181 14.50 7.09 -8.64
CA LEU A 181 15.57 6.47 -9.43
C LEU A 181 16.77 7.42 -9.61
N LYS A 182 17.25 7.97 -8.51
CA LYS A 182 18.42 8.86 -8.44
C LYS A 182 19.70 8.03 -8.32
N GLU A 183 20.78 8.49 -8.96
CA GLU A 183 22.06 7.76 -8.98
C GLU A 183 22.54 7.42 -7.57
N GLU A 184 22.40 8.33 -6.61
CA GLU A 184 22.80 8.13 -5.21
C GLU A 184 22.06 6.99 -4.51
N ILE A 185 20.74 6.84 -4.77
CA ILE A 185 19.92 5.76 -4.19
C ILE A 185 20.27 4.43 -4.86
N ILE A 186 20.37 4.42 -6.18
CA ILE A 186 20.72 3.21 -6.94
C ILE A 186 22.13 2.73 -6.60
N SER A 187 23.09 3.64 -6.46
CA SER A 187 24.46 3.30 -6.05
C SER A 187 24.47 2.70 -4.64
N TYR A 188 23.76 3.30 -3.69
CA TYR A 188 23.64 2.77 -2.34
C TYR A 188 23.08 1.33 -2.32
N ILE A 189 22.02 1.07 -3.06
CA ILE A 189 21.41 -0.27 -3.17
C ILE A 189 22.42 -1.27 -3.74
N LYS A 190 23.13 -0.91 -4.82
CA LYS A 190 24.11 -1.78 -5.49
C LYS A 190 25.34 -2.05 -4.63
N GLU A 191 25.93 -1.02 -4.03
CA GLU A 191 27.15 -1.10 -3.23
C GLU A 191 26.96 -1.93 -1.95
N ASN A 192 25.74 -1.92 -1.39
CA ASN A 192 25.39 -2.66 -0.18
C ASN A 192 24.64 -3.96 -0.46
N ASN A 193 24.45 -4.34 -1.74
CA ASN A 193 23.74 -5.56 -2.15
C ASN A 193 22.33 -5.69 -1.55
N LEU A 194 21.55 -4.60 -1.62
CA LEU A 194 20.23 -4.48 -0.98
C LEU A 194 19.05 -4.86 -1.89
N PHE A 195 19.30 -5.63 -2.95
CA PHE A 195 18.27 -5.98 -3.95
C PHE A 195 17.08 -6.76 -3.37
N GLU A 196 17.27 -7.49 -2.28
CA GLU A 196 16.22 -8.25 -1.61
C GLU A 196 15.29 -7.37 -0.75
N TYR A 197 15.64 -6.10 -0.54
CA TYR A 197 14.90 -5.16 0.31
C TYR A 197 14.18 -4.09 -0.48
N VAL A 198 14.21 -4.17 -1.82
CA VAL A 198 13.62 -3.14 -2.69
C VAL A 198 12.84 -3.76 -3.85
N SER A 199 11.81 -3.06 -4.29
CA SER A 199 11.07 -3.32 -5.53
C SER A 199 10.85 -2.02 -6.29
N PHE A 200 10.51 -2.13 -7.58
CA PHE A 200 10.01 -0.99 -8.35
C PHE A 200 8.50 -1.03 -8.38
N VAL A 201 7.89 0.14 -8.20
CA VAL A 201 6.44 0.32 -8.22
C VAL A 201 6.06 1.56 -9.04
N THR A 202 4.86 1.57 -9.55
CA THR A 202 4.38 2.72 -10.35
C THR A 202 3.57 3.71 -9.53
N ASP A 203 2.88 3.28 -8.47
CA ASP A 203 1.99 4.12 -7.69
C ASP A 203 0.93 4.81 -8.60
N ASP A 204 0.78 6.11 -8.54
CA ASP A 204 -0.12 6.94 -9.38
C ASP A 204 0.48 7.35 -10.73
N THR A 205 1.64 6.81 -11.11
CA THR A 205 2.29 7.17 -12.39
C THR A 205 1.51 6.58 -13.56
N MET A 206 1.10 7.44 -14.50
CA MET A 206 0.39 7.09 -15.73
C MET A 206 1.29 7.18 -16.96
#